data_1b9da107d5ebde72243397c79a861edf
#
_entry.id   1b9da107d5ebde72243397c79a861edf
#
_cell.length_a   1.000
_cell.length_b   1.000
_cell.length_c   1.000
_cell.angle_alpha   90.00
_cell.angle_beta   90.00
_cell.angle_gamma   90.00
#
_symmetry.space_group_name_H-M   'P 1'
#
loop_
_entity.id
_entity.type
_entity.pdbx_description
1 polymer ?
#
loop_
_entity_poly.entity_id
_entity_poly.type
_entity_poly.pdbx_seq_one_letter_code
_entity_poly.pdbx_strand_id
1 'polypeptide(L)'
;MVKQRVKAIVSDYDGTLVPTAHVKNTNAIPTELEEILSNISAEIPVSIISSKDFEFLLKKVTFSRILSCIMGIETVVLTTHAISPIVEKRIFRADPAALQMNSKVLEAIAEEVTSHREFSGLLVEHKHTSDGILAGLTVDWRHHLIDDWSYYKGAINNLINRMVANLKKPPVPIDVYVQKYSSHPFVDIYSADCNKGMAFETVISELRNISADYKGVLYLGDSENDNPAFRKAGISIGIRSDPRLKPRLDCSYFLDYEQLTSFLMKLRNNGYLFSDELLLEAMA
;
A
#
# COMPACT_ATOMS: atom_id res chain seq x y z
N MET A 1 -13.47 -16.70 -24.15
CA MET A 1 -12.73 -16.18 -23.00
C MET A 1 -11.73 -15.14 -23.48
N VAL A 2 -11.72 -13.97 -22.91
CA VAL A 2 -10.81 -12.88 -23.34
C VAL A 2 -9.45 -13.14 -22.67
N LYS A 3 -8.44 -13.48 -23.48
CA LYS A 3 -7.06 -13.53 -23.02
C LYS A 3 -6.51 -12.12 -22.99
N GLN A 4 -5.98 -11.70 -21.85
CA GLN A 4 -5.43 -10.35 -21.67
C GLN A 4 -3.93 -10.44 -21.35
N ARG A 5 -3.10 -9.71 -22.12
CA ARG A 5 -1.66 -9.71 -21.86
C ARG A 5 -1.32 -8.72 -20.74
N VAL A 6 -0.69 -9.22 -19.69
CA VAL A 6 -0.13 -8.41 -18.63
C VAL A 6 1.17 -7.78 -19.12
N LYS A 7 1.27 -6.46 -18.98
CA LYS A 7 2.43 -5.65 -19.38
C LYS A 7 3.16 -5.03 -18.20
N ALA A 8 2.50 -4.98 -17.04
CA ALA A 8 3.06 -4.52 -15.77
C ALA A 8 2.29 -5.13 -14.60
N ILE A 9 2.98 -5.34 -13.48
CA ILE A 9 2.39 -5.70 -12.21
C ILE A 9 2.56 -4.53 -11.24
N VAL A 10 1.47 -4.11 -10.61
CA VAL A 10 1.47 -3.15 -9.51
C VAL A 10 0.88 -3.85 -8.30
N SER A 11 1.56 -3.79 -7.17
CA SER A 11 1.14 -4.52 -5.97
C SER A 11 1.18 -3.63 -4.74
N ASP A 12 0.25 -3.86 -3.80
CA ASP A 12 0.45 -3.50 -2.41
C ASP A 12 1.55 -4.38 -1.78
N TYR A 13 1.99 -4.01 -0.57
CA TYR A 13 3.05 -4.71 0.16
C TYR A 13 2.50 -5.53 1.33
N ASP A 14 1.98 -4.85 2.38
CA ASP A 14 1.50 -5.51 3.61
C ASP A 14 0.13 -6.18 3.38
N GLY A 15 0.00 -7.46 3.75
CA GLY A 15 -1.23 -8.24 3.52
C GLY A 15 -1.30 -8.84 2.12
N THR A 16 -0.53 -8.32 1.16
CA THR A 16 -0.50 -8.74 -0.24
C THR A 16 0.74 -9.53 -0.60
N LEU A 17 1.94 -8.96 -0.47
CA LEU A 17 3.21 -9.66 -0.69
C LEU A 17 3.79 -10.23 0.61
N VAL A 18 3.49 -9.60 1.74
CA VAL A 18 3.83 -10.08 3.08
C VAL A 18 2.53 -10.43 3.80
N PRO A 19 2.31 -11.70 4.19
CA PRO A 19 1.07 -12.10 4.85
C PRO A 19 0.95 -11.38 6.20
N THR A 20 -0.26 -11.00 6.56
CA THR A 20 -0.57 -10.24 7.79
C THR A 20 -0.05 -10.92 9.06
N ALA A 21 -0.02 -12.26 9.10
CA ALA A 21 0.52 -13.03 10.20
C ALA A 21 2.04 -12.87 10.36
N HIS A 22 2.77 -12.58 9.29
CA HIS A 22 4.24 -12.44 9.27
C HIS A 22 4.71 -11.00 9.49
N VAL A 23 3.84 -10.00 9.38
CA VAL A 23 4.17 -8.58 9.57
C VAL A 23 4.84 -8.31 10.92
N LYS A 24 4.53 -9.10 11.95
CA LYS A 24 5.13 -8.95 13.30
C LYS A 24 6.56 -9.49 13.41
N ASN A 25 6.95 -10.50 12.63
CA ASN A 25 8.18 -11.26 12.87
C ASN A 25 9.32 -10.90 11.92
N THR A 26 9.06 -10.84 10.62
CA THR A 26 10.10 -10.62 9.61
C THR A 26 9.83 -9.42 8.73
N ASN A 27 8.55 -9.08 8.54
CA ASN A 27 8.10 -8.03 7.62
C ASN A 27 8.81 -8.10 6.25
N ALA A 28 9.01 -9.34 5.77
CA ALA A 28 9.74 -9.66 4.55
C ALA A 28 8.88 -10.56 3.64
N ILE A 29 9.04 -10.38 2.35
CA ILE A 29 8.44 -11.25 1.34
C ILE A 29 9.07 -12.65 1.49
N PRO A 30 8.28 -13.73 1.48
CA PRO A 30 8.83 -15.09 1.43
C PRO A 30 9.75 -15.29 0.23
N THR A 31 10.85 -16.01 0.44
CA THR A 31 11.93 -16.16 -0.55
C THR A 31 11.43 -16.61 -1.92
N GLU A 32 10.56 -17.61 -1.99
CA GLU A 32 10.02 -18.12 -3.27
C GLU A 32 9.21 -17.06 -4.03
N LEU A 33 8.41 -16.24 -3.30
CA LEU A 33 7.64 -15.15 -3.89
C LEU A 33 8.57 -14.01 -4.35
N GLU A 34 9.60 -13.69 -3.59
CA GLU A 34 10.59 -12.69 -3.96
C GLU A 34 11.37 -13.10 -5.21
N GLU A 35 11.79 -14.37 -5.31
CA GLU A 35 12.48 -14.91 -6.48
C GLU A 35 11.62 -14.84 -7.75
N ILE A 36 10.34 -15.22 -7.68
CA ILE A 36 9.47 -15.13 -8.86
C ILE A 36 9.19 -13.68 -9.26
N LEU A 37 9.00 -12.76 -8.30
CA LEU A 37 8.83 -11.33 -8.59
C LEU A 37 10.10 -10.72 -9.19
N SER A 38 11.28 -11.10 -8.72
CA SER A 38 12.58 -10.69 -9.27
C SER A 38 12.74 -11.18 -10.72
N ASN A 39 12.38 -12.44 -10.98
CA ASN A 39 12.40 -12.99 -12.34
C ASN A 39 11.42 -12.27 -13.27
N ILE A 40 10.20 -11.99 -12.80
CA ILE A 40 9.19 -11.23 -13.55
C ILE A 40 9.68 -9.81 -13.84
N SER A 41 10.32 -9.16 -12.86
CA SER A 41 10.79 -7.77 -13.00
C SER A 41 11.87 -7.59 -14.06
N ALA A 42 12.59 -8.66 -14.41
CA ALA A 42 13.53 -8.67 -15.53
C ALA A 42 12.85 -8.67 -16.90
N GLU A 43 11.57 -9.02 -16.98
CA GLU A 43 10.82 -9.18 -18.24
C GLU A 43 9.73 -8.10 -18.40
N ILE A 44 8.99 -7.78 -17.35
CA ILE A 44 7.98 -6.72 -17.30
C ILE A 44 8.12 -5.92 -15.99
N PRO A 45 7.79 -4.61 -15.98
CA PRO A 45 7.94 -3.81 -14.78
C PRO A 45 7.03 -4.30 -13.64
N VAL A 46 7.63 -4.43 -12.45
CA VAL A 46 6.94 -4.64 -11.18
C VAL A 46 7.09 -3.37 -10.35
N SER A 47 6.00 -2.87 -9.79
CA SER A 47 5.98 -1.64 -9.00
C SER A 47 5.17 -1.86 -7.72
N ILE A 48 5.52 -1.13 -6.66
CA ILE A 48 4.87 -1.24 -5.35
C ILE A 48 4.17 0.07 -5.01
N ILE A 49 2.92 -0.03 -4.52
CA ILE A 49 2.18 1.08 -3.93
C ILE A 49 1.83 0.69 -2.49
N SER A 50 2.37 1.41 -1.50
CA SER A 50 2.19 1.03 -0.10
C SER A 50 1.96 2.24 0.81
N SER A 51 1.42 1.97 1.99
CA SER A 51 1.41 2.93 3.09
C SER A 51 2.78 3.11 3.75
N LYS A 52 3.75 2.22 3.47
CA LYS A 52 5.13 2.29 3.99
C LYS A 52 5.92 3.41 3.35
N ASP A 53 6.95 3.89 4.06
CA ASP A 53 7.89 4.89 3.56
C ASP A 53 8.96 4.30 2.63
N PHE A 54 9.73 5.20 2.02
CA PHE A 54 10.74 4.84 1.03
C PHE A 54 11.88 4.02 1.63
N GLU A 55 12.38 4.40 2.80
CA GLU A 55 13.52 3.71 3.43
C GLU A 55 13.20 2.27 3.79
N PHE A 56 11.96 2.03 4.23
CA PHE A 56 11.47 0.69 4.51
C PHE A 56 11.39 -0.14 3.22
N LEU A 57 10.70 0.37 2.19
CA LEU A 57 10.46 -0.39 0.96
C LEU A 57 11.74 -0.65 0.18
N LEU A 58 12.66 0.32 0.10
CA LEU A 58 13.92 0.17 -0.63
C LEU A 58 14.74 -1.03 -0.16
N LYS A 59 14.68 -1.35 1.13
CA LYS A 59 15.39 -2.49 1.74
C LYS A 59 14.70 -3.83 1.51
N LYS A 60 13.41 -3.81 1.12
CA LYS A 60 12.55 -5.01 1.08
C LYS A 60 12.15 -5.45 -0.33
N VAL A 61 12.17 -4.53 -1.30
CA VAL A 61 11.66 -4.80 -2.67
C VAL A 61 12.64 -4.29 -3.73
N THR A 62 13.85 -4.84 -3.70
CA THR A 62 14.95 -4.45 -4.60
C THR A 62 14.66 -4.69 -6.10
N PHE A 63 13.69 -5.55 -6.41
CA PHE A 63 13.23 -5.85 -7.77
C PHE A 63 12.28 -4.79 -8.33
N SER A 64 11.78 -3.86 -7.51
CA SER A 64 10.75 -2.92 -7.95
C SER A 64 11.30 -1.82 -8.86
N ARG A 65 10.57 -1.51 -9.93
CA ARG A 65 10.88 -0.38 -10.84
C ARG A 65 10.44 0.96 -10.24
N ILE A 66 9.30 0.99 -9.57
CA ILE A 66 8.74 2.20 -8.95
C ILE A 66 8.22 1.85 -7.55
N LEU A 67 8.59 2.68 -6.58
CA LEU A 67 8.07 2.65 -5.23
C LEU A 67 7.17 3.87 -5.03
N SER A 68 5.87 3.66 -4.86
CA SER A 68 4.92 4.71 -4.48
C SER A 68 4.60 4.56 -3.01
N CYS A 69 5.25 5.39 -2.20
CA CYS A 69 5.33 5.33 -0.76
C CYS A 69 4.27 6.24 -0.12
N ILE A 70 3.88 5.92 1.13
CA ILE A 70 2.95 6.73 1.94
C ILE A 70 1.69 7.06 1.13
N MET A 71 1.06 6.03 0.56
CA MET A 71 -0.15 6.15 -0.28
C MET A 71 0.01 7.04 -1.51
N GLY A 72 1.25 7.19 -2.03
CA GLY A 72 1.57 8.02 -3.19
C GLY A 72 1.96 9.46 -2.87
N ILE A 73 2.16 9.82 -1.61
CA ILE A 73 2.73 11.13 -1.24
C ILE A 73 4.13 11.29 -1.83
N GLU A 74 4.93 10.23 -1.78
CA GLU A 74 6.23 10.15 -2.44
C GLU A 74 6.27 8.97 -3.41
N THR A 75 6.60 9.22 -4.67
CA THR A 75 6.82 8.17 -5.68
C THR A 75 8.25 8.27 -6.20
N VAL A 76 8.97 7.14 -6.15
CA VAL A 76 10.38 7.05 -6.52
C VAL A 76 10.54 6.07 -7.67
N VAL A 77 11.16 6.53 -8.77
CA VAL A 77 11.54 5.71 -9.92
C VAL A 77 12.97 5.24 -9.74
N LEU A 78 13.19 3.94 -9.89
CA LEU A 78 14.46 3.27 -9.65
C LEU A 78 15.03 2.67 -10.95
N THR A 79 16.37 2.54 -11.03
CA THR A 79 17.00 1.70 -12.06
C THR A 79 16.81 0.22 -11.72
N THR A 80 16.50 -0.61 -12.71
CA THR A 80 16.20 -2.05 -12.53
C THR A 80 17.39 -2.99 -12.78
N HIS A 81 18.56 -2.50 -13.16
CA HIS A 81 19.68 -3.35 -13.57
C HIS A 81 21.00 -3.07 -12.85
N ALA A 82 20.95 -2.33 -11.76
CA ALA A 82 22.13 -2.06 -10.93
C ALA A 82 22.21 -3.06 -9.77
N ILE A 83 23.44 -3.37 -9.32
CA ILE A 83 23.71 -4.18 -8.12
C ILE A 83 23.00 -3.57 -6.88
N SER A 84 22.80 -2.25 -6.89
CA SER A 84 21.98 -1.51 -5.93
C SER A 84 21.03 -0.58 -6.70
N PRO A 85 19.75 -0.49 -6.31
CA PRO A 85 18.81 0.41 -6.95
C PRO A 85 19.29 1.87 -6.87
N ILE A 86 19.31 2.56 -8.01
CA ILE A 86 19.65 3.99 -8.08
C ILE A 86 18.36 4.77 -8.30
N VAL A 87 18.18 5.84 -7.54
CA VAL A 87 17.04 6.75 -7.70
C VAL A 87 17.22 7.56 -8.97
N GLU A 88 16.34 7.37 -9.95
CA GLU A 88 16.31 8.16 -11.19
C GLU A 88 15.48 9.43 -11.04
N LYS A 89 14.34 9.33 -10.33
CA LYS A 89 13.38 10.42 -10.20
C LYS A 89 12.60 10.29 -8.90
N ARG A 90 12.28 11.43 -8.28
CA ARG A 90 11.34 11.54 -7.16
C ARG A 90 10.19 12.46 -7.54
N ILE A 91 8.99 12.08 -7.16
CA ILE A 91 7.77 12.82 -7.41
C ILE A 91 7.04 12.95 -6.08
N PHE A 92 6.86 14.18 -5.61
CA PHE A 92 6.03 14.49 -4.47
C PHE A 92 4.65 14.94 -4.94
N ARG A 93 3.62 14.42 -4.29
CA ARG A 93 2.24 14.75 -4.64
C ARG A 93 1.80 16.11 -4.14
N ALA A 94 2.35 16.55 -3.01
CA ALA A 94 2.07 17.84 -2.41
C ALA A 94 3.34 18.68 -2.31
N ASP A 95 3.17 19.99 -2.22
CA ASP A 95 4.27 20.91 -1.98
C ASP A 95 4.98 20.56 -0.66
N PRO A 96 6.32 20.50 -0.61
CA PRO A 96 7.07 20.18 0.61
C PRO A 96 6.76 21.12 1.79
N ALA A 97 6.50 22.40 1.55
CA ALA A 97 6.14 23.34 2.61
C ALA A 97 4.76 23.04 3.21
N ALA A 98 3.79 22.61 2.37
CA ALA A 98 2.49 22.15 2.84
C ALA A 98 2.60 20.84 3.64
N LEU A 99 3.42 19.88 3.18
CA LEU A 99 3.71 18.65 3.92
C LEU A 99 4.33 18.97 5.28
N GLN A 100 5.32 19.86 5.34
CA GLN A 100 5.99 20.28 6.58
C GLN A 100 5.03 20.97 7.56
N MET A 101 4.06 21.73 7.06
CA MET A 101 3.06 22.37 7.90
C MET A 101 2.10 21.33 8.49
N ASN A 102 1.62 20.41 7.68
CA ASN A 102 0.72 19.34 8.09
C ASN A 102 1.41 18.27 8.97
N SER A 103 2.74 18.10 8.87
CA SER A 103 3.56 17.26 9.74
C SER A 103 3.35 17.58 11.23
N LYS A 104 3.29 18.87 11.58
CA LYS A 104 3.04 19.32 12.97
C LYS A 104 1.71 18.81 13.53
N VAL A 105 0.72 18.64 12.67
CA VAL A 105 -0.58 18.07 13.07
C VAL A 105 -0.45 16.57 13.35
N LEU A 106 0.30 15.87 12.51
CA LEU A 106 0.58 14.45 12.73
C LEU A 106 1.36 14.25 14.03
N GLU A 107 2.38 15.08 14.30
CA GLU A 107 3.13 15.07 15.56
C GLU A 107 2.20 15.24 16.76
N ALA A 108 1.32 16.26 16.74
CA ALA A 108 0.36 16.48 17.81
C ALA A 108 -0.62 15.32 18.02
N ILE A 109 -1.07 14.68 16.93
CA ILE A 109 -1.92 13.47 17.01
C ILE A 109 -1.14 12.31 17.64
N ALA A 110 0.12 12.10 17.23
CA ALA A 110 0.96 11.03 17.78
C ALA A 110 1.22 11.23 19.28
N GLU A 111 1.53 12.47 19.70
CA GLU A 111 1.72 12.84 21.11
C GLU A 111 0.44 12.59 21.93
N GLU A 112 -0.71 13.03 21.44
CA GLU A 112 -1.98 12.84 22.15
C GLU A 112 -2.31 11.35 22.30
N VAL A 113 -2.16 10.54 21.23
CA VAL A 113 -2.39 9.09 21.31
C VAL A 113 -1.43 8.42 22.30
N THR A 114 -0.15 8.77 22.28
CA THR A 114 0.86 8.11 23.13
C THR A 114 0.80 8.57 24.59
N SER A 115 0.37 9.79 24.86
CA SER A 115 0.23 10.33 26.21
C SER A 115 -1.05 9.89 26.91
N HIS A 116 -2.07 9.47 26.17
CA HIS A 116 -3.37 9.12 26.71
C HIS A 116 -3.34 7.72 27.34
N ARG A 117 -3.60 7.64 28.67
CA ARG A 117 -3.55 6.38 29.43
C ARG A 117 -4.46 5.28 28.84
N GLU A 118 -5.60 5.66 28.27
CA GLU A 118 -6.56 4.76 27.63
C GLU A 118 -5.98 4.05 26.42
N PHE A 119 -5.00 4.67 25.72
CA PHE A 119 -4.34 4.15 24.53
C PHE A 119 -2.96 3.56 24.82
N SER A 120 -2.67 3.31 26.09
CA SER A 120 -1.42 2.66 26.49
C SER A 120 -1.28 1.30 25.81
N GLY A 121 -0.18 1.10 25.11
CA GLY A 121 0.10 -0.14 24.36
C GLY A 121 -0.33 -0.12 22.91
N LEU A 122 -1.00 0.92 22.39
CA LEU A 122 -1.19 1.08 20.96
C LEU A 122 0.15 1.38 20.29
N LEU A 123 0.33 0.87 19.07
CA LEU A 123 1.52 1.18 18.27
C LEU A 123 1.23 2.38 17.38
N VAL A 124 2.13 3.37 17.42
CA VAL A 124 2.10 4.51 16.53
C VAL A 124 3.31 4.43 15.60
N GLU A 125 3.06 4.09 14.33
CA GLU A 125 4.09 4.04 13.30
C GLU A 125 4.17 5.40 12.61
N HIS A 126 5.37 6.00 12.58
CA HIS A 126 5.68 7.24 11.88
C HIS A 126 6.23 6.91 10.49
N LYS A 127 5.74 7.61 9.47
CA LYS A 127 6.14 7.43 8.08
C LYS A 127 6.71 8.73 7.55
N HIS A 128 7.99 8.71 7.18
CA HIS A 128 8.70 9.89 6.72
C HIS A 128 8.97 9.83 5.23
N THR A 129 8.89 10.99 4.57
CA THR A 129 9.44 11.12 3.22
C THR A 129 10.96 10.94 3.25
N SER A 130 11.57 10.69 2.10
CA SER A 130 13.03 10.61 1.98
C SER A 130 13.75 11.90 2.42
N ASP A 131 13.06 13.03 2.48
CA ASP A 131 13.57 14.31 2.99
C ASP A 131 13.32 14.49 4.50
N GLY A 132 12.83 13.45 5.19
CA GLY A 132 12.62 13.43 6.64
C GLY A 132 11.33 14.11 7.12
N ILE A 133 10.41 14.50 6.24
CA ILE A 133 9.13 15.10 6.61
C ILE A 133 8.18 13.99 7.09
N LEU A 134 7.60 14.12 8.27
CA LEU A 134 6.56 13.22 8.75
C LEU A 134 5.30 13.39 7.90
N ALA A 135 5.01 12.42 7.04
CA ALA A 135 3.93 12.49 6.05
C ALA A 135 2.80 11.51 6.32
N GLY A 136 2.97 10.57 7.25
CA GLY A 136 1.93 9.64 7.62
C GLY A 136 2.11 9.05 9.01
N LEU A 137 0.99 8.64 9.62
CA LEU A 137 0.93 7.89 10.86
C LEU A 137 0.03 6.67 10.66
N THR A 138 0.37 5.55 11.29
CA THR A 138 -0.56 4.45 11.53
C THR A 138 -0.73 4.30 13.04
N VAL A 139 -1.97 4.36 13.52
CA VAL A 139 -2.30 3.96 14.89
C VAL A 139 -2.87 2.56 14.84
N ASP A 140 -2.17 1.59 15.44
CA ASP A 140 -2.41 0.15 15.28
C ASP A 140 -2.69 -0.52 16.64
N TRP A 141 -3.81 -1.27 16.70
CA TRP A 141 -4.23 -2.05 17.87
C TRP A 141 -4.43 -3.54 17.58
N ARG A 142 -3.87 -4.06 16.48
CA ARG A 142 -4.01 -5.48 16.06
C ARG A 142 -3.48 -6.50 17.08
N HIS A 143 -2.62 -6.08 17.98
CA HIS A 143 -2.04 -6.93 19.02
C HIS A 143 -2.91 -7.05 20.29
N HIS A 144 -3.97 -6.24 20.40
CA HIS A 144 -4.98 -6.38 21.44
C HIS A 144 -5.97 -7.50 21.09
N LEU A 145 -6.77 -7.91 22.09
CA LEU A 145 -7.81 -8.91 21.87
C LEU A 145 -8.82 -8.44 20.81
N ILE A 146 -9.28 -9.36 19.99
CA ILE A 146 -10.21 -9.06 18.88
C ILE A 146 -11.49 -8.39 19.35
N ASP A 147 -11.96 -8.77 20.55
CA ASP A 147 -13.19 -8.21 21.14
C ASP A 147 -13.04 -6.72 21.49
N ASP A 148 -11.82 -6.25 21.71
CA ASP A 148 -11.51 -4.86 22.02
C ASP A 148 -11.33 -3.98 20.78
N TRP A 149 -11.23 -4.56 19.59
CA TRP A 149 -10.96 -3.80 18.36
C TRP A 149 -12.04 -2.77 18.05
N SER A 150 -13.32 -3.08 18.29
CA SER A 150 -14.41 -2.13 18.08
C SER A 150 -14.35 -0.93 19.01
N TYR A 151 -13.93 -1.16 20.25
CA TYR A 151 -13.72 -0.11 21.24
C TYR A 151 -12.59 0.84 20.82
N TYR A 152 -11.39 0.33 20.55
CA TYR A 152 -10.27 1.16 20.11
C TYR A 152 -10.59 1.91 18.82
N LYS A 153 -11.23 1.24 17.86
CA LYS A 153 -11.69 1.88 16.62
C LYS A 153 -12.59 3.09 16.90
N GLY A 154 -13.55 2.97 17.79
CA GLY A 154 -14.46 4.05 18.18
C GLY A 154 -13.71 5.18 18.88
N ALA A 155 -12.92 4.87 19.90
CA ALA A 155 -12.21 5.82 20.72
C ALA A 155 -11.16 6.62 19.93
N ILE A 156 -10.33 5.94 19.14
CA ILE A 156 -9.29 6.58 18.31
C ILE A 156 -9.91 7.45 17.21
N ASN A 157 -10.94 6.96 16.51
CA ASN A 157 -11.61 7.78 15.49
C ASN A 157 -12.24 9.04 16.08
N ASN A 158 -12.81 8.97 17.28
CA ASN A 158 -13.37 10.13 17.97
C ASN A 158 -12.26 11.12 18.37
N LEU A 159 -11.12 10.65 18.88
CA LEU A 159 -9.96 11.48 19.18
C LEU A 159 -9.47 12.22 17.93
N ILE A 160 -9.15 11.49 16.86
CA ILE A 160 -8.65 12.06 15.62
C ILE A 160 -9.62 13.08 15.03
N ASN A 161 -10.92 12.77 14.99
CA ASN A 161 -11.94 13.68 14.48
C ASN A 161 -11.99 15.01 15.29
N ARG A 162 -11.90 14.93 16.63
CA ARG A 162 -11.84 16.13 17.49
C ARG A 162 -10.60 16.96 17.24
N MET A 163 -9.43 16.32 17.14
CA MET A 163 -8.17 17.01 16.88
C MET A 163 -8.19 17.70 15.53
N VAL A 164 -8.56 16.98 14.46
CA VAL A 164 -8.65 17.53 13.10
C VAL A 164 -9.66 18.69 13.05
N ALA A 165 -10.82 18.57 13.71
CA ALA A 165 -11.81 19.66 13.77
C ALA A 165 -11.28 20.91 14.50
N ASN A 166 -10.51 20.73 15.57
CA ASN A 166 -9.90 21.84 16.32
C ASN A 166 -8.79 22.54 15.53
N LEU A 167 -8.06 21.82 14.71
CA LEU A 167 -6.92 22.31 13.92
C LEU A 167 -7.35 22.98 12.60
N LYS A 168 -8.55 22.65 12.07
CA LYS A 168 -9.11 23.30 10.86
C LYS A 168 -9.60 24.74 11.07
N LYS A 169 -9.34 25.38 12.21
CA LYS A 169 -9.72 26.77 12.46
C LYS A 169 -8.76 27.74 11.76
N PRO A 170 -9.29 28.84 11.16
CA PRO A 170 -8.45 29.85 10.50
C PRO A 170 -7.32 30.36 11.40
N PRO A 171 -6.14 30.77 10.84
CA PRO A 171 -5.94 31.24 9.47
C PRO A 171 -5.34 30.25 8.47
N VAL A 172 -4.97 29.03 8.86
CA VAL A 172 -4.26 28.12 7.97
C VAL A 172 -5.12 26.87 7.70
N PRO A 173 -5.49 26.58 6.46
CA PRO A 173 -6.17 25.33 6.13
C PRO A 173 -5.19 24.17 6.34
N ILE A 174 -5.46 23.38 7.36
CA ILE A 174 -4.76 22.11 7.60
C ILE A 174 -5.54 21.03 6.85
N ASP A 175 -4.86 20.36 5.95
CA ASP A 175 -5.45 19.30 5.13
C ASP A 175 -4.77 17.97 5.46
N VAL A 176 -5.35 17.24 6.42
CA VAL A 176 -4.94 15.87 6.74
C VAL A 176 -6.01 14.91 6.26
N TYR A 177 -5.56 13.83 5.63
CA TYR A 177 -6.43 12.77 5.15
C TYR A 177 -6.42 11.61 6.16
N VAL A 178 -7.62 11.10 6.52
CA VAL A 178 -7.79 9.99 7.45
C VAL A 178 -8.39 8.79 6.72
N GLN A 179 -7.61 7.74 6.55
CA GLN A 179 -8.04 6.48 5.97
C GLN A 179 -8.56 5.55 7.06
N LYS A 180 -9.85 5.22 7.00
CA LYS A 180 -10.52 4.29 7.92
C LYS A 180 -10.80 2.98 7.20
N TYR A 181 -10.75 1.88 7.95
CA TYR A 181 -10.98 0.53 7.45
C TYR A 181 -12.19 -0.10 8.13
N SER A 182 -12.94 -0.96 7.42
CA SER A 182 -14.12 -1.61 7.97
C SER A 182 -13.75 -2.70 8.97
N SER A 183 -12.77 -3.53 8.67
CA SER A 183 -12.39 -4.71 9.46
C SER A 183 -10.97 -4.68 10.03
N HIS A 184 -10.08 -3.82 9.52
CA HIS A 184 -8.72 -3.75 10.00
C HIS A 184 -8.61 -3.01 11.34
N PRO A 185 -7.72 -3.47 12.25
CA PRO A 185 -7.54 -2.91 13.58
C PRO A 185 -6.50 -1.79 13.60
N PHE A 186 -6.58 -0.86 12.67
CA PHE A 186 -5.73 0.34 12.58
C PHE A 186 -6.43 1.46 11.83
N VAL A 187 -5.87 2.64 11.92
CA VAL A 187 -6.24 3.83 11.15
C VAL A 187 -4.97 4.49 10.65
N ASP A 188 -5.01 4.98 9.42
CA ASP A 188 -3.92 5.76 8.83
C ASP A 188 -4.31 7.24 8.72
N ILE A 189 -3.33 8.12 8.95
CA ILE A 189 -3.50 9.56 8.86
C ILE A 189 -2.34 10.09 8.03
N TYR A 190 -2.63 10.94 7.04
CA TYR A 190 -1.65 11.46 6.09
C TYR A 190 -1.65 12.98 6.03
N SER A 191 -0.49 13.57 5.75
CA SER A 191 -0.27 15.01 5.67
C SER A 191 -0.76 15.66 4.37
N ALA A 192 -1.36 14.87 3.47
CA ALA A 192 -1.95 15.36 2.21
C ALA A 192 -3.07 14.42 1.75
N ASP A 193 -3.93 14.93 0.85
CA ASP A 193 -4.88 14.07 0.13
C ASP A 193 -4.13 13.07 -0.75
N CYS A 194 -4.32 11.78 -0.45
CA CYS A 194 -3.65 10.68 -1.08
C CYS A 194 -4.53 9.42 -1.06
N ASN A 195 -4.35 8.58 -2.06
CA ASN A 195 -4.93 7.24 -2.11
C ASN A 195 -4.22 6.38 -3.16
N LYS A 196 -4.37 5.06 -3.08
CA LYS A 196 -3.70 4.13 -4.00
C LYS A 196 -4.14 4.29 -5.47
N GLY A 197 -5.33 4.81 -5.74
CA GLY A 197 -5.77 5.10 -7.10
C GLY A 197 -5.02 6.27 -7.75
N MET A 198 -4.72 7.31 -6.97
CA MET A 198 -3.91 8.44 -7.40
C MET A 198 -2.44 8.02 -7.54
N ALA A 199 -1.93 7.20 -6.59
CA ALA A 199 -0.61 6.60 -6.66
C ALA A 199 -0.46 5.72 -7.91
N PHE A 200 -1.48 4.92 -8.22
CA PHE A 200 -1.52 4.06 -9.41
C PHE A 200 -1.38 4.88 -10.70
N GLU A 201 -2.12 5.99 -10.84
CA GLU A 201 -1.98 6.88 -12.01
C GLU A 201 -0.57 7.43 -12.14
N THR A 202 0.05 7.86 -11.03
CA THR A 202 1.45 8.33 -11.03
C THR A 202 2.40 7.22 -11.45
N VAL A 203 2.26 6.01 -10.91
CA VAL A 203 3.08 4.84 -11.29
C VAL A 203 2.95 4.56 -12.78
N ILE A 204 1.72 4.50 -13.31
CA ILE A 204 1.50 4.18 -14.72
C ILE A 204 2.02 5.28 -15.66
N SER A 205 1.92 6.55 -15.26
CA SER A 205 2.48 7.66 -16.06
C SER A 205 4.01 7.59 -16.19
N GLU A 206 4.69 7.00 -15.22
CA GLU A 206 6.15 6.81 -15.24
C GLU A 206 6.57 5.50 -15.92
N LEU A 207 5.66 4.54 -16.08
CA LEU A 207 5.89 3.31 -16.84
C LEU A 207 5.69 3.58 -18.33
N ARG A 208 6.79 3.90 -19.04
CA ARG A 208 6.78 4.08 -20.49
C ARG A 208 6.22 2.81 -21.17
N ASN A 209 5.41 2.97 -22.21
CA ASN A 209 4.79 1.90 -23.01
C ASN A 209 3.56 1.20 -22.40
N ILE A 210 3.01 1.70 -21.30
CA ILE A 210 1.69 1.29 -20.82
C ILE A 210 0.64 2.22 -21.40
N SER A 211 -0.41 1.66 -22.04
CA SER A 211 -1.50 2.46 -22.59
C SER A 211 -2.37 3.04 -21.48
N ALA A 212 -2.92 4.24 -21.71
CA ALA A 212 -3.75 4.94 -20.72
C ALA A 212 -5.07 4.23 -20.36
N ASP A 213 -5.45 3.18 -21.10
CA ASP A 213 -6.62 2.35 -20.78
C ASP A 213 -6.34 1.31 -19.68
N TYR A 214 -5.11 1.22 -19.22
CA TYR A 214 -4.63 0.34 -18.14
C TYR A 214 -4.95 -1.15 -18.28
N LYS A 215 -5.49 -1.57 -19.42
CA LYS A 215 -5.90 -2.97 -19.66
C LYS A 215 -4.79 -3.98 -19.41
N GLY A 216 -3.55 -3.63 -19.73
CA GLY A 216 -2.38 -4.47 -19.52
C GLY A 216 -1.80 -4.43 -18.11
N VAL A 217 -2.47 -3.85 -17.13
CA VAL A 217 -1.94 -3.75 -15.76
C VAL A 217 -2.67 -4.72 -14.85
N LEU A 218 -1.89 -5.59 -14.20
CA LEU A 218 -2.34 -6.43 -13.08
C LEU A 218 -2.09 -5.68 -11.77
N TYR A 219 -3.14 -5.48 -10.97
CA TYR A 219 -3.04 -4.93 -9.63
C TYR A 219 -3.37 -5.99 -8.57
N LEU A 220 -2.51 -6.09 -7.54
CA LEU A 220 -2.67 -6.97 -6.38
C LEU A 220 -2.85 -6.13 -5.12
N GLY A 221 -3.82 -6.46 -4.27
CA GLY A 221 -4.07 -5.76 -3.02
C GLY A 221 -4.94 -6.58 -2.07
N ASP A 222 -5.06 -6.18 -0.80
CA ASP A 222 -5.75 -6.96 0.23
C ASP A 222 -6.78 -6.17 1.04
N SER A 223 -6.81 -4.85 0.95
CA SER A 223 -7.60 -4.00 1.84
C SER A 223 -8.39 -2.91 1.13
N GLU A 224 -9.31 -2.24 1.84
CA GLU A 224 -10.18 -1.22 1.24
C GLU A 224 -9.41 -0.02 0.67
N ASN A 225 -8.18 0.23 1.12
CA ASN A 225 -7.34 1.28 0.55
C ASN A 225 -6.86 0.96 -0.88
N ASP A 226 -6.97 -0.31 -1.32
CA ASP A 226 -6.68 -0.75 -2.68
C ASP A 226 -7.83 -0.49 -3.66
N ASN A 227 -9.06 -0.30 -3.16
CA ASN A 227 -10.24 -0.12 -4.01
C ASN A 227 -10.10 0.97 -5.08
N PRO A 228 -9.50 2.15 -4.79
CA PRO A 228 -9.29 3.14 -5.83
C PRO A 228 -8.34 2.69 -6.96
N ALA A 229 -7.38 1.80 -6.68
CA ALA A 229 -6.48 1.20 -7.67
C ALA A 229 -7.15 0.02 -8.39
N PHE A 230 -7.87 -0.85 -7.68
CA PHE A 230 -8.64 -1.94 -8.27
C PHE A 230 -9.59 -1.47 -9.37
N ARG A 231 -10.31 -0.36 -9.15
CA ARG A 231 -11.24 0.22 -10.14
C ARG A 231 -10.56 0.74 -11.41
N LYS A 232 -9.25 0.98 -11.37
CA LYS A 232 -8.47 1.52 -12.50
C LYS A 232 -7.72 0.44 -13.26
N ALA A 233 -7.25 -0.59 -12.58
CA ALA A 233 -6.47 -1.66 -13.17
C ALA A 233 -7.30 -2.51 -14.15
N GLY A 234 -6.67 -2.96 -15.23
CA GLY A 234 -7.32 -3.82 -16.22
C GLY A 234 -7.59 -5.24 -15.68
N ILE A 235 -6.74 -5.73 -14.78
CA ILE A 235 -6.90 -6.96 -14.05
C ILE A 235 -6.66 -6.64 -12.58
N SER A 236 -7.62 -6.94 -11.71
CA SER A 236 -7.53 -6.66 -10.28
C SER A 236 -7.80 -7.92 -9.46
N ILE A 237 -6.84 -8.29 -8.60
CA ILE A 237 -6.92 -9.50 -7.76
C ILE A 237 -6.81 -9.10 -6.30
N GLY A 238 -7.84 -9.42 -5.53
CA GLY A 238 -7.86 -9.29 -4.07
C GLY A 238 -7.17 -10.50 -3.42
N ILE A 239 -6.15 -10.27 -2.61
CA ILE A 239 -5.40 -11.31 -1.90
C ILE A 239 -6.00 -11.51 -0.51
N ARG A 240 -6.31 -12.75 -0.16
CA ARG A 240 -6.84 -13.15 1.14
C ARG A 240 -5.73 -13.77 1.97
N SER A 241 -5.15 -12.99 2.89
CA SER A 241 -4.03 -13.44 3.74
C SER A 241 -4.42 -13.67 5.20
N ASP A 242 -5.58 -13.16 5.65
CA ASP A 242 -6.08 -13.33 7.01
C ASP A 242 -7.58 -13.64 6.99
N PRO A 243 -8.01 -14.87 7.36
CA PRO A 243 -9.42 -15.26 7.33
C PRO A 243 -10.31 -14.50 8.35
N ARG A 244 -9.70 -13.81 9.32
CA ARG A 244 -10.42 -12.98 10.29
C ARG A 244 -10.86 -11.65 9.70
N LEU A 245 -10.19 -11.19 8.65
CA LEU A 245 -10.49 -9.93 7.96
C LEU A 245 -11.46 -10.19 6.81
N LYS A 246 -12.47 -9.34 6.68
CA LYS A 246 -13.47 -9.41 5.61
C LYS A 246 -13.60 -8.03 4.94
N PRO A 247 -12.54 -7.53 4.30
CA PRO A 247 -12.58 -6.24 3.64
C PRO A 247 -13.54 -6.27 2.45
N ARG A 248 -14.17 -5.13 2.16
CA ARG A 248 -14.98 -4.96 0.95
C ARG A 248 -14.08 -4.50 -0.19
N LEU A 249 -13.73 -5.43 -1.08
CA LEU A 249 -12.83 -5.18 -2.19
C LEU A 249 -13.57 -5.03 -3.52
N ASP A 250 -13.19 -4.00 -4.29
CA ASP A 250 -13.73 -3.71 -5.63
C ASP A 250 -12.88 -4.38 -6.74
N CYS A 251 -12.27 -5.52 -6.42
CA CYS A 251 -11.48 -6.29 -7.37
C CYS A 251 -12.34 -7.22 -8.22
N SER A 252 -11.81 -7.63 -9.40
CA SER A 252 -12.48 -8.56 -10.32
C SER A 252 -12.33 -10.01 -9.90
N TYR A 253 -11.22 -10.35 -9.23
CA TYR A 253 -10.85 -11.70 -8.86
C TYR A 253 -10.34 -11.77 -7.44
N PHE A 254 -10.34 -12.98 -6.85
CA PHE A 254 -9.77 -13.27 -5.54
C PHE A 254 -8.79 -14.42 -5.63
N LEU A 255 -7.75 -14.38 -4.79
CA LEU A 255 -6.77 -15.42 -4.64
C LEU A 255 -6.37 -15.54 -3.18
N ASP A 256 -6.22 -16.76 -2.67
CA ASP A 256 -5.67 -16.97 -1.35
C ASP A 256 -4.15 -16.77 -1.40
N TYR A 257 -3.58 -16.25 -0.33
CA TYR A 257 -2.17 -15.87 -0.29
C TYR A 257 -1.24 -17.03 -0.68
N GLU A 258 -1.53 -18.23 -0.21
CA GLU A 258 -0.75 -19.44 -0.47
C GLU A 258 -0.66 -19.81 -1.96
N GLN A 259 -1.60 -19.30 -2.76
CA GLN A 259 -1.68 -19.56 -4.20
C GLN A 259 -0.94 -18.50 -5.03
N LEU A 260 -0.53 -17.37 -4.42
CA LEU A 260 0.02 -16.21 -5.13
C LEU A 260 1.30 -16.56 -5.89
N THR A 261 2.23 -17.30 -5.26
CA THR A 261 3.49 -17.71 -5.91
C THR A 261 3.22 -18.61 -7.11
N SER A 262 2.33 -19.61 -6.96
CA SER A 262 1.93 -20.50 -8.05
C SER A 262 1.27 -19.75 -9.20
N PHE A 263 0.38 -18.81 -8.89
CA PHE A 263 -0.26 -17.95 -9.89
C PHE A 263 0.75 -17.14 -10.70
N LEU A 264 1.66 -16.44 -10.03
CA LEU A 264 2.68 -15.61 -10.69
C LEU A 264 3.63 -16.44 -11.56
N MET A 265 4.02 -17.64 -11.08
CA MET A 265 4.84 -18.58 -11.86
C MET A 265 4.11 -19.05 -13.11
N LYS A 266 2.84 -19.44 -13.01
CA LYS A 266 2.02 -19.85 -14.16
C LYS A 266 1.80 -18.69 -15.14
N LEU A 267 1.55 -17.48 -14.63
CA LEU A 267 1.39 -16.27 -15.46
C LEU A 267 2.66 -15.99 -16.30
N ARG A 268 3.84 -16.08 -15.67
CA ARG A 268 5.11 -15.92 -16.36
C ARG A 268 5.32 -17.00 -17.42
N ASN A 269 5.12 -18.29 -17.07
CA ASN A 269 5.28 -19.42 -17.96
C ASN A 269 4.31 -19.41 -19.14
N ASN A 270 3.14 -18.78 -18.99
CA ASN A 270 2.16 -18.55 -20.04
C ASN A 270 2.43 -17.27 -20.87
N GLY A 271 3.62 -16.69 -20.79
CA GLY A 271 4.00 -15.47 -21.53
C GLY A 271 3.17 -14.26 -21.15
N TYR A 272 2.78 -14.17 -19.88
CA TYR A 272 1.95 -13.09 -19.32
C TYR A 272 0.54 -13.00 -19.92
N LEU A 273 0.00 -14.07 -20.46
CA LEU A 273 -1.39 -14.14 -20.90
C LEU A 273 -2.28 -14.56 -19.74
N PHE A 274 -3.01 -13.60 -19.18
CA PHE A 274 -4.01 -13.84 -18.16
C PHE A 274 -5.31 -14.39 -18.76
N SER A 275 -5.90 -15.36 -18.10
CA SER A 275 -7.25 -15.88 -18.36
C SER A 275 -7.87 -16.42 -17.06
N ASP A 276 -9.18 -16.55 -17.04
CA ASP A 276 -9.90 -17.16 -15.91
C ASP A 276 -9.44 -18.60 -15.63
N GLU A 277 -9.09 -19.34 -16.68
CA GLU A 277 -8.56 -20.72 -16.58
C GLU A 277 -7.23 -20.74 -15.83
N LEU A 278 -6.30 -19.82 -16.17
CA LEU A 278 -5.01 -19.73 -15.49
C LEU A 278 -5.17 -19.44 -14.00
N LEU A 279 -6.14 -18.62 -13.62
CA LEU A 279 -6.45 -18.36 -12.22
C LEU A 279 -6.99 -19.61 -11.53
N LEU A 280 -7.95 -20.33 -12.15
CA LEU A 280 -8.50 -21.59 -11.61
C LEU A 280 -7.43 -22.66 -11.46
N GLU A 281 -6.52 -22.79 -12.42
CA GLU A 281 -5.39 -23.72 -12.33
C GLU A 281 -4.41 -23.38 -11.18
N ALA A 282 -4.29 -22.10 -10.82
CA ALA A 282 -3.46 -21.69 -9.69
C ALA A 282 -4.13 -22.01 -8.34
N MET A 283 -5.47 -22.12 -8.32
CA MET A 283 -6.28 -22.42 -7.13
C MET A 283 -6.41 -23.95 -6.91
N ALA A 284 -6.10 -24.79 -7.90
CA ALA A 284 -6.13 -26.24 -7.81
C ALA A 284 -4.84 -26.82 -7.18
#